data_7279a06a79073080381e5b4192167067
#
_entry.id   7279a06a79073080381e5b4192167067
#
_cell.length_a   1.000
_cell.length_b   1.000
_cell.length_c   1.000
_cell.angle_alpha   90.00
_cell.angle_beta   90.00
_cell.angle_gamma   90.00
#
_symmetry.space_group_name_H-M   'P 1'
#
loop_
_entity.id
_entity.type
_entity.pdbx_description
1 polymer ?
#
loop_
_entity_poly.entity_id
_entity_poly.type
_entity_poly.pdbx_seq_one_letter_code
_entity_poly.pdbx_strand_id
1 'polypeptide(L)'
;MPSDIEHIRQAIRAQRYRISAHANDEMSDDALEAQDIEEIIFTGTITQRFTHDPRGTRYEVTGMTTDGRRASVVCRFLTSGVLLIITAYVHEEDAL
;
A
#
# COMPACT_ATOMS: atom_id res chain seq x y z
N MET A 1 -9.91 5.19 19.23
CA MET A 1 -9.57 5.56 17.83
C MET A 1 -8.60 4.55 17.26
N PRO A 2 -8.88 3.97 16.11
CA PRO A 2 -7.90 3.09 15.47
C PRO A 2 -6.64 3.87 15.08
N SER A 3 -5.50 3.22 15.11
CA SER A 3 -4.26 3.78 14.59
C SER A 3 -4.36 3.93 13.07
N ASP A 4 -3.41 4.66 12.46
CA ASP A 4 -3.39 4.85 11.01
C ASP A 4 -3.32 3.52 10.27
N ILE A 5 -2.47 2.61 10.71
CA ILE A 5 -2.35 1.30 10.05
C ILE A 5 -3.63 0.47 10.19
N GLU A 6 -4.31 0.53 11.34
CA GLU A 6 -5.58 -0.17 11.53
C GLU A 6 -6.66 0.41 10.64
N HIS A 7 -6.70 1.74 10.49
CA HIS A 7 -7.64 2.40 9.60
C HIS A 7 -7.43 1.94 8.15
N ILE A 8 -6.17 1.86 7.74
CA ILE A 8 -5.82 1.37 6.40
C ILE A 8 -6.25 -0.10 6.23
N ARG A 9 -5.97 -0.95 7.23
CA ARG A 9 -6.37 -2.36 7.21
C ARG A 9 -7.88 -2.55 7.15
N GLN A 10 -8.64 -1.70 7.83
CA GLN A 10 -10.10 -1.75 7.78
C GLN A 10 -10.63 -1.49 6.36
N ALA A 11 -10.04 -0.54 5.65
CA ALA A 11 -10.43 -0.27 4.25
C ALA A 11 -10.18 -1.50 3.37
N ILE A 12 -9.06 -2.17 3.58
CA ILE A 12 -8.74 -3.41 2.83
C ILE A 12 -9.76 -4.51 3.16
N ARG A 13 -10.05 -4.75 4.43
CA ARG A 13 -11.03 -5.77 4.84
C ARG A 13 -12.41 -5.51 4.28
N ALA A 14 -12.80 -4.25 4.20
CA ALA A 14 -14.11 -3.85 3.68
C ALA A 14 -14.14 -3.77 2.15
N GLN A 15 -13.05 -4.07 1.48
CA GLN A 15 -12.91 -3.94 0.02
C GLN A 15 -13.19 -2.50 -0.45
N ARG A 16 -12.83 -1.52 0.36
CA ARG A 16 -13.04 -0.11 0.06
C ARG A 16 -11.73 0.53 -0.36
N TYR A 17 -11.13 -0.02 -1.40
CA TYR A 17 -9.90 0.53 -1.95
C TYR A 17 -9.89 0.42 -3.47
N ARG A 18 -9.08 1.27 -4.08
CA ARG A 18 -8.84 1.26 -5.53
C ARG A 18 -7.35 1.27 -5.79
N ILE A 19 -6.97 0.64 -6.88
CA ILE A 19 -5.58 0.64 -7.34
C ILE A 19 -5.51 1.62 -8.52
N SER A 20 -4.60 2.60 -8.43
CA SER A 20 -4.42 3.58 -9.52
C SER A 20 -3.84 2.92 -10.77
N ALA A 21 -4.01 3.56 -11.91
CA ALA A 21 -3.42 3.07 -13.17
C ALA A 21 -1.89 2.96 -13.03
N HIS A 22 -1.28 3.95 -12.40
CA HIS A 22 0.17 3.95 -12.15
C HIS A 22 0.60 2.75 -11.30
N ALA A 23 -0.14 2.48 -10.21
CA ALA A 23 0.16 1.32 -9.36
C ALA A 23 -0.04 0.01 -10.11
N ASN A 24 -1.08 -0.10 -10.94
CA ASN A 24 -1.31 -1.29 -11.76
C ASN A 24 -0.14 -1.55 -12.71
N ASP A 25 0.39 -0.52 -13.33
CA ASP A 25 1.55 -0.66 -14.22
C ASP A 25 2.78 -1.15 -13.45
N GLU A 26 3.04 -0.57 -12.30
CA GLU A 26 4.15 -1.01 -11.44
C GLU A 26 3.96 -2.45 -10.96
N MET A 27 2.73 -2.81 -10.60
CA MET A 27 2.42 -4.16 -10.15
C MET A 27 2.69 -5.18 -11.24
N SER A 28 2.33 -4.86 -12.49
CA SER A 28 2.63 -5.75 -13.63
C SER A 28 4.13 -5.95 -13.81
N ASP A 29 4.90 -4.88 -13.68
CA ASP A 29 6.36 -4.95 -13.84
C ASP A 29 7.00 -5.80 -12.76
N ASP A 30 6.46 -5.78 -11.55
CA ASP A 30 7.03 -6.46 -10.39
C ASP A 30 6.32 -7.79 -10.07
N ALA A 31 5.43 -8.24 -10.93
CA ALA A 31 4.64 -9.47 -10.73
C ALA A 31 3.88 -9.43 -9.39
N LEU A 32 3.22 -8.31 -9.12
CA LEU A 32 2.35 -8.14 -7.96
C LEU A 32 0.89 -8.25 -8.37
N GLU A 33 0.10 -8.90 -7.52
CA GLU A 33 -1.35 -9.01 -7.69
C GLU A 33 -2.05 -8.28 -6.55
N ALA A 34 -3.37 -8.12 -6.66
CA ALA A 34 -4.15 -7.44 -5.63
C ALA A 34 -4.00 -8.12 -4.27
N GLN A 35 -3.90 -9.45 -4.24
CA GLN A 35 -3.66 -10.19 -3.00
C GLN A 35 -2.34 -9.80 -2.33
N ASP A 36 -1.33 -9.47 -3.14
CA ASP A 36 -0.04 -9.02 -2.60
C ASP A 36 -0.18 -7.66 -1.94
N ILE A 37 -0.95 -6.75 -2.52
CA ILE A 37 -1.22 -5.45 -1.91
C ILE A 37 -1.86 -5.63 -0.53
N GLU A 38 -2.84 -6.51 -0.43
CA GLU A 38 -3.51 -6.80 0.84
C GLU A 38 -2.53 -7.38 1.85
N GLU A 39 -1.72 -8.34 1.43
CA GLU A 39 -0.75 -9.00 2.33
C GLU A 39 0.32 -8.02 2.81
N ILE A 40 0.83 -7.15 1.94
CA ILE A 40 1.79 -6.12 2.31
C ILE A 40 1.22 -5.25 3.44
N ILE A 41 -0.04 -4.86 3.32
CA ILE A 41 -0.69 -4.01 4.32
C ILE A 41 -0.92 -4.77 5.63
N PHE A 42 -1.31 -6.03 5.56
CA PHE A 42 -1.57 -6.83 6.76
C PHE A 42 -0.30 -7.23 7.50
N THR A 43 0.80 -7.46 6.80
CA THR A 43 2.06 -7.85 7.42
C THR A 43 2.96 -6.66 7.73
N GLY A 44 2.64 -5.49 7.18
CA GLY A 44 3.55 -4.37 7.16
C GLY A 44 3.37 -3.38 8.29
N THR A 45 4.24 -2.38 8.26
CA THR A 45 4.21 -1.22 9.15
C THR A 45 4.28 0.03 8.30
N ILE A 46 3.79 1.14 8.85
CA ILE A 46 3.96 2.44 8.20
C ILE A 46 5.41 2.85 8.36
N THR A 47 6.11 2.96 7.23
CA THR A 47 7.52 3.32 7.20
C THR A 47 7.72 4.81 6.93
N GLN A 48 6.73 5.48 6.36
CA GLN A 48 6.83 6.90 6.08
C GLN A 48 5.44 7.54 5.98
N ARG A 49 5.36 8.80 6.42
CA ARG A 49 4.16 9.63 6.27
C ARG A 49 4.53 10.91 5.53
N PHE A 50 3.79 11.22 4.48
CA PHE A 50 3.99 12.41 3.67
C PHE A 50 2.85 13.37 3.98
N THR A 51 3.10 14.34 4.87
CA THR A 51 2.05 15.19 5.44
C THR A 51 1.83 16.50 4.69
N HIS A 52 2.67 16.80 3.72
CA HIS A 52 2.59 18.08 2.99
C HIS A 52 1.78 18.02 1.70
N ASP A 53 1.17 16.89 1.38
CA ASP A 53 0.30 16.78 0.22
C ASP A 53 -1.04 17.44 0.53
N PRO A 54 -1.45 18.49 -0.23
CA PRO A 54 -2.72 19.18 0.01
C PRO A 54 -3.95 18.28 -0.17
N ARG A 55 -3.80 17.13 -0.84
CA ARG A 55 -4.88 16.16 -1.04
C ARG A 55 -5.04 15.21 0.14
N GLY A 56 -4.18 15.31 1.15
CA GLY A 56 -4.21 14.46 2.34
C GLY A 56 -2.91 13.71 2.55
N THR A 57 -2.73 13.19 3.75
CA THR A 57 -1.53 12.43 4.10
C THR A 57 -1.42 11.16 3.26
N ARG A 58 -0.23 10.94 2.69
CA ARG A 58 0.11 9.66 2.07
C ARG A 58 0.91 8.83 3.05
N TYR A 59 0.66 7.53 3.02
CA TYR A 59 1.35 6.56 3.89
C TYR A 59 2.11 5.58 3.02
N GLU A 60 3.36 5.32 3.40
CA GLU A 60 4.11 4.19 2.85
C GLU A 60 4.02 3.06 3.85
N VAL A 61 3.54 1.91 3.39
CA VAL A 61 3.46 0.69 4.19
C VAL A 61 4.41 -0.32 3.57
N THR A 62 5.35 -0.83 4.36
CA THR A 62 6.30 -1.85 3.92
C THR A 62 6.01 -3.15 4.64
N GLY A 63 5.84 -4.20 3.88
CA GLY A 63 5.53 -5.54 4.39
C GLY A 63 5.98 -6.61 3.42
N MET A 64 5.31 -7.75 3.48
CA MET A 64 5.68 -8.92 2.67
C MET A 64 4.56 -9.26 1.70
N THR A 65 4.94 -9.68 0.50
CA THR A 65 4.00 -10.24 -0.48
C THR A 65 3.61 -11.66 -0.07
N THR A 66 2.64 -12.24 -0.79
CA THR A 66 2.19 -13.60 -0.51
C THR A 66 3.29 -14.64 -0.71
N ASP A 67 4.25 -14.35 -1.59
CA ASP A 67 5.39 -15.25 -1.85
C ASP A 67 6.67 -14.83 -1.10
N GLY A 68 6.54 -13.93 -0.11
CA GLY A 68 7.63 -13.62 0.80
C GLY A 68 8.62 -12.57 0.32
N ARG A 69 8.28 -11.80 -0.71
CA ARG A 69 9.12 -10.67 -1.14
C ARG A 69 8.79 -9.44 -0.31
N ARG A 70 9.80 -8.67 0.04
CA ARG A 70 9.59 -7.40 0.73
C ARG A 70 9.13 -6.35 -0.28
N ALA A 71 8.07 -5.63 0.04
CA ALA A 71 7.47 -4.67 -0.87
C ALA A 71 6.82 -3.52 -0.12
N SER A 72 6.62 -2.40 -0.82
CA SER A 72 5.97 -1.22 -0.26
C SER A 72 4.78 -0.80 -1.10
N VAL A 73 3.80 -0.24 -0.40
CA VAL A 73 2.60 0.35 -0.98
C VAL A 73 2.50 1.77 -0.46
N VAL A 74 2.26 2.73 -1.36
CA VAL A 74 1.94 4.10 -0.96
C VAL A 74 0.45 4.32 -1.20
N CYS A 75 -0.24 4.83 -0.20
CA CYS A 75 -1.69 4.97 -0.25
C CYS A 75 -2.15 6.26 0.43
N ARG A 76 -3.37 6.68 0.10
CA ARG A 76 -4.01 7.86 0.67
C ARG A 76 -5.51 7.64 0.70
N PHE A 77 -6.18 8.12 1.76
CA PHE A 77 -7.64 8.13 1.78
C PHE A 77 -8.18 9.26 0.91
N LEU A 78 -9.14 8.92 0.06
CA LEU A 78 -9.93 9.91 -0.65
C LEU A 78 -10.98 10.50 0.29
N THR A 79 -11.56 11.63 -0.09
CA THR A 79 -12.62 12.27 0.70
C THR A 79 -13.84 11.37 0.87
N SER A 80 -14.05 10.43 -0.06
CA SER A 80 -15.12 9.44 0.03
C SER A 80 -14.88 8.37 1.10
N GLY A 81 -13.68 8.28 1.65
CA GLY A 81 -13.28 7.21 2.56
C GLY A 81 -12.67 6.00 1.86
N VAL A 82 -12.63 5.99 0.54
CA VAL A 82 -11.97 4.94 -0.23
C VAL A 82 -10.46 5.13 -0.14
N LEU A 83 -9.74 4.05 0.09
CA LEU A 83 -8.27 4.06 0.11
C LEU A 83 -7.75 3.95 -1.33
N LEU A 84 -6.96 4.91 -1.76
CA LEU A 84 -6.33 4.88 -3.08
C LEU A 84 -4.91 4.33 -2.94
N ILE A 85 -4.63 3.25 -3.64
CA ILE A 85 -3.28 2.70 -3.77
C ILE A 85 -2.60 3.46 -4.91
N ILE A 86 -1.63 4.31 -4.56
CA ILE A 86 -1.00 5.25 -5.49
C ILE A 86 0.17 4.61 -6.21
N THR A 87 0.97 3.84 -5.47
CA THR A 87 2.13 3.15 -6.03
C THR A 87 2.39 1.87 -5.22
N ALA A 88 3.01 0.91 -5.86
CA ALA A 88 3.39 -0.36 -5.23
C ALA A 88 4.63 -0.90 -5.92
N TYR A 89 5.60 -1.35 -5.14
CA TYR A 89 6.86 -1.83 -5.71
C TYR A 89 7.54 -2.83 -4.77
N VAL A 90 8.26 -3.74 -5.37
CA VAL A 90 9.08 -4.72 -4.65
C VAL A 90 10.44 -4.09 -4.37
N HIS A 91 10.94 -4.30 -3.15
CA HIS A 91 12.30 -3.91 -2.80
C HIS A 91 13.26 -4.90 -3.43
N GLU A 92 14.18 -4.38 -4.25
CA GLU A 92 15.27 -5.20 -4.73
C GLU A 92 16.31 -5.25 -3.62
N GLU A 93 16.47 -6.44 -3.06
CA GLU A 93 17.52 -6.67 -2.10
C GLU A 93 18.77 -7.10 -2.84
N ASP A 94 19.87 -6.45 -2.50
CA ASP A 94 21.15 -6.84 -3.08
C ASP A 94 21.48 -8.27 -2.71
N ALA A 95 21.59 -9.10 -3.73
CA ALA A 95 22.05 -10.47 -3.57
C ALA A 95 23.57 -10.48 -3.42
N LEU A 96 24.00 -10.20 -2.23
CA LEU A 96 25.45 -10.27 -1.94
C LEU A 96 25.83 -11.62 -1.40
#